data_2c1cd971c394dc208cfd559a1603c0c6
#
_entry.id   2c1cd971c394dc208cfd559a1603c0c6
#
_cell.length_a   1.000
_cell.length_b   1.000
_cell.length_c   1.000
_cell.angle_alpha   90.00
_cell.angle_beta   90.00
_cell.angle_gamma   90.00
#
_symmetry.space_group_name_H-M   'P 1'
#
loop_
_entity.id
_entity.type
_entity.pdbx_description
1 polymer ?
#
loop_
_entity_poly.entity_id
_entity_poly.type
_entity_poly.pdbx_seq_one_letter_code
_entity_poly.pdbx_strand_id
1 'polypeptide(L)'
;LRSLVGSEMCIRDRKTEWLDSFRERALTPDAPVLRGTAQNPDVYFQGRETVNTFYAATPAIVQKAMDKFASLTGRSYHLVDYTGAPDAENVIILMGSGAEAVEETVEAMIARENAKVGVLKVRLFRPFPAAELIKALPSTVKKIAVLDRTKEPGAQGEPLHQDVIQALFDAQASGDLAFTNGMPTVVGGRYGLSSKEFTPAMVKGVYDNLAQDKPKNHFT
;
A
#
# COMPACT_ATOMS: atom_id res chain seq x y z
N LEU A 1 17.91 31.90 4.59
CA LEU A 1 17.05 30.76 4.28
C LEU A 1 15.60 31.19 4.48
N ARG A 2 14.93 31.65 3.43
CA ARG A 2 13.49 31.87 3.48
C ARG A 2 12.86 30.48 3.63
N SER A 3 12.20 30.26 4.74
CA SER A 3 11.44 29.02 4.98
C SER A 3 10.45 28.83 3.85
N LEU A 4 10.43 27.64 3.25
CA LEU A 4 9.43 27.26 2.26
C LEU A 4 8.02 27.13 2.87
N VAL A 5 7.94 27.08 4.20
CA VAL A 5 6.68 27.11 4.95
C VAL A 5 6.12 28.52 4.92
N GLY A 6 4.98 28.70 4.29
CA GLY A 6 4.37 30.00 4.04
C GLY A 6 4.88 30.70 2.78
N SER A 7 5.59 29.96 1.90
CA SER A 7 5.98 30.48 0.60
C SER A 7 4.75 30.84 -0.26
N GLU A 8 4.96 31.71 -1.24
CA GLU A 8 3.92 32.07 -2.22
C GLU A 8 3.23 30.88 -2.85
N MET A 9 3.91 29.74 -2.96
CA MET A 9 3.35 28.51 -3.51
C MET A 9 2.17 27.99 -2.67
N CYS A 10 2.31 27.98 -1.34
CA CYS A 10 1.22 27.57 -0.44
C CYS A 10 0.02 28.53 -0.44
N ILE A 11 0.25 29.80 -0.84
CA ILE A 11 -0.80 30.82 -0.91
C ILE A 11 -1.47 30.81 -2.28
N ARG A 12 -0.73 30.62 -3.35
CA ARG A 12 -1.23 30.63 -4.74
C ARG A 12 -2.14 29.43 -5.04
N ASP A 13 -1.87 28.28 -4.42
CA ASP A 13 -2.65 27.06 -4.66
C ASP A 13 -4.01 27.05 -3.94
N ARG A 14 -4.24 28.00 -3.03
CA ARG A 14 -5.50 28.10 -2.28
C ARG A 14 -6.52 28.92 -3.07
N LYS A 15 -7.57 28.29 -3.50
CA LYS A 15 -8.71 28.98 -4.08
C LYS A 15 -9.36 29.85 -3.01
N THR A 16 -9.64 31.11 -3.35
CA THR A 16 -10.29 32.07 -2.44
C THR A 16 -11.59 31.52 -1.86
N GLU A 17 -12.38 30.83 -2.68
CA GLU A 17 -13.62 30.17 -2.28
C GLU A 17 -13.45 29.17 -1.12
N TRP A 18 -12.32 28.45 -1.09
CA TRP A 18 -12.04 27.55 0.02
C TRP A 18 -11.66 28.27 1.31
N LEU A 19 -10.94 29.38 1.18
CA LEU A 19 -10.59 30.23 2.31
C LEU A 19 -11.83 30.87 2.91
N ASP A 20 -12.73 31.37 2.08
CA ASP A 20 -13.98 31.98 2.51
C ASP A 20 -14.89 30.95 3.18
N SER A 21 -15.09 29.78 2.58
CA SER A 21 -15.81 28.68 3.21
C SER A 21 -15.19 28.23 4.55
N PHE A 22 -13.86 28.28 4.67
CA PHE A 22 -13.19 27.99 5.95
C PHE A 22 -13.46 29.08 6.98
N ARG A 23 -13.38 30.36 6.57
CA ARG A 23 -13.65 31.52 7.44
C ARG A 23 -15.10 31.55 7.92
N GLU A 24 -16.07 31.26 7.06
CA GLU A 24 -17.49 31.17 7.41
C GLU A 24 -17.76 30.14 8.52
N ARG A 25 -16.96 29.05 8.54
CA ARG A 25 -17.05 28.02 9.58
C ARG A 25 -16.17 28.26 10.78
N ALA A 26 -15.40 29.36 10.79
CA ALA A 26 -14.50 29.66 11.88
C ALA A 26 -15.29 30.03 13.15
N LEU A 27 -14.80 29.57 14.30
CA LEU A 27 -15.36 29.94 15.60
C LEU A 27 -14.95 31.39 15.91
N THR A 28 -15.92 32.27 16.00
CA THR A 28 -15.73 33.67 16.38
C THR A 28 -16.74 34.09 17.44
N PRO A 29 -16.53 35.16 18.21
CA PRO A 29 -17.52 35.68 19.16
C PRO A 29 -18.88 35.99 18.51
N ASP A 30 -18.86 36.41 17.24
CA ASP A 30 -20.08 36.78 16.47
C ASP A 30 -20.77 35.56 15.87
N ALA A 31 -20.07 34.44 15.75
CA ALA A 31 -20.58 33.18 15.24
C ALA A 31 -20.20 32.01 16.17
N PRO A 32 -20.78 31.95 17.38
CA PRO A 32 -20.48 30.89 18.34
C PRO A 32 -20.99 29.56 17.84
N VAL A 33 -20.11 28.56 17.76
CA VAL A 33 -20.45 27.19 17.35
C VAL A 33 -19.96 26.19 18.40
N LEU A 34 -20.85 25.27 18.77
CA LEU A 34 -20.47 24.20 19.67
C LEU A 34 -19.75 23.10 18.88
N ARG A 35 -18.49 22.82 19.24
CA ARG A 35 -17.66 21.79 18.64
C ARG A 35 -16.99 20.94 19.72
N GLY A 36 -16.68 19.68 19.36
CA GLY A 36 -15.95 18.80 20.30
C GLY A 36 -16.80 18.31 21.46
N THR A 37 -18.10 18.19 21.27
CA THR A 37 -19.01 17.60 22.25
C THR A 37 -18.74 16.10 22.45
N ALA A 38 -18.94 15.60 23.65
CA ALA A 38 -18.96 14.18 23.93
C ALA A 38 -20.15 13.52 23.21
N GLN A 39 -19.93 12.32 22.67
CA GLN A 39 -20.95 11.53 22.02
C GLN A 39 -21.23 10.26 22.84
N ASN A 40 -22.49 9.90 22.99
CA ASN A 40 -22.88 8.64 23.57
C ASN A 40 -22.46 7.47 22.66
N PRO A 41 -22.26 6.25 23.19
CA PRO A 41 -21.71 5.12 22.42
C PRO A 41 -22.47 4.80 21.14
N ASP A 42 -23.78 4.84 21.15
CA ASP A 42 -24.67 4.59 20.00
C ASP A 42 -24.48 5.63 18.90
N VAL A 43 -24.48 6.93 19.26
CA VAL A 43 -24.25 8.04 18.33
C VAL A 43 -22.85 8.01 17.75
N TYR A 44 -21.84 7.76 18.58
CA TYR A 44 -20.45 7.65 18.15
C TYR A 44 -20.27 6.48 17.18
N PHE A 45 -20.85 5.32 17.50
CA PHE A 45 -20.77 4.15 16.62
C PHE A 45 -21.37 4.42 15.24
N GLN A 46 -22.58 5.01 15.18
CA GLN A 46 -23.19 5.40 13.90
C GLN A 46 -22.31 6.38 13.12
N GLY A 47 -21.75 7.38 13.78
CA GLY A 47 -20.83 8.34 13.18
C GLY A 47 -19.58 7.66 12.62
N ARG A 48 -19.03 6.63 13.29
CA ARG A 48 -17.89 5.87 12.80
C ARG A 48 -18.24 5.00 11.59
N GLU A 49 -19.41 4.40 11.56
CA GLU A 49 -19.86 3.59 10.42
C GLU A 49 -20.14 4.42 9.16
N THR A 50 -20.66 5.64 9.33
CA THR A 50 -20.96 6.52 8.18
C THR A 50 -19.72 6.94 7.39
N VAL A 51 -18.50 6.88 7.95
CA VAL A 51 -17.28 7.20 7.21
C VAL A 51 -16.92 6.15 6.15
N ASN A 52 -17.48 4.95 6.24
CA ASN A 52 -17.23 3.86 5.31
C ASN A 52 -17.55 4.25 3.85
N THR A 53 -18.59 5.06 3.63
CA THR A 53 -18.95 5.55 2.29
C THR A 53 -17.84 6.38 1.65
N PHE A 54 -17.15 7.20 2.43
CA PHE A 54 -16.03 8.02 1.95
C PHE A 54 -14.80 7.15 1.66
N TYR A 55 -14.50 6.19 2.54
CA TYR A 55 -13.39 5.27 2.31
C TYR A 55 -13.65 4.37 1.10
N ALA A 56 -14.87 3.89 0.90
CA ALA A 56 -15.23 3.08 -0.27
C ALA A 56 -15.05 3.84 -1.60
N ALA A 57 -15.27 5.15 -1.61
CA ALA A 57 -15.08 5.99 -2.81
C ALA A 57 -13.60 6.34 -3.06
N THR A 58 -12.73 6.27 -2.05
CA THR A 58 -11.34 6.75 -2.11
C THR A 58 -10.50 6.07 -3.20
N PRO A 59 -10.51 4.73 -3.39
CA PRO A 59 -9.70 4.08 -4.41
C PRO A 59 -9.94 4.63 -5.82
N ALA A 60 -11.20 4.78 -6.20
CA ALA A 60 -11.58 5.31 -7.51
C ALA A 60 -11.14 6.78 -7.70
N ILE A 61 -11.22 7.59 -6.63
CA ILE A 61 -10.78 8.99 -6.65
C ILE A 61 -9.25 9.06 -6.82
N VAL A 62 -8.50 8.23 -6.08
CA VAL A 62 -7.05 8.17 -6.16
C VAL A 62 -6.60 7.71 -7.55
N GLN A 63 -7.21 6.64 -8.08
CA GLN A 63 -6.87 6.15 -9.42
C GLN A 63 -7.13 7.23 -10.49
N LYS A 64 -8.28 7.91 -10.43
CA LYS A 64 -8.57 9.03 -11.34
C LYS A 64 -7.52 10.16 -11.26
N ALA A 65 -7.00 10.45 -10.08
CA ALA A 65 -5.93 11.43 -9.92
C ALA A 65 -4.61 10.93 -10.53
N MET A 66 -4.27 9.64 -10.37
CA MET A 66 -3.12 9.01 -11.00
C MET A 66 -3.23 9.02 -12.53
N ASP A 67 -4.40 8.72 -13.08
CA ASP A 67 -4.66 8.75 -14.53
C ASP A 67 -4.50 10.18 -15.10
N LYS A 68 -5.00 11.18 -14.37
CA LYS A 68 -4.78 12.59 -14.73
C LYS A 68 -3.30 12.96 -14.68
N PHE A 69 -2.57 12.48 -13.69
CA PHE A 69 -1.13 12.68 -13.61
C PHE A 69 -0.41 12.02 -14.79
N ALA A 70 -0.80 10.80 -15.17
CA ALA A 70 -0.26 10.10 -16.33
C ALA A 70 -0.48 10.88 -17.62
N SER A 71 -1.68 11.45 -17.82
CA SER A 71 -1.98 12.26 -19.01
C SER A 71 -1.13 13.53 -19.12
N LEU A 72 -0.67 14.07 -17.99
CA LEU A 72 0.15 15.29 -17.95
C LEU A 72 1.65 15.02 -18.08
N THR A 73 2.12 13.87 -17.61
CA THR A 73 3.55 13.58 -17.44
C THR A 73 4.07 12.41 -18.27
N GLY A 74 3.17 11.59 -18.82
CA GLY A 74 3.49 10.31 -19.46
C GLY A 74 3.86 9.18 -18.50
N ARG A 75 3.85 9.42 -17.17
CA ARG A 75 4.16 8.42 -16.14
C ARG A 75 2.88 7.83 -15.56
N SER A 76 2.65 6.54 -15.79
CA SER A 76 1.46 5.83 -15.32
C SER A 76 1.71 5.16 -13.96
N TYR A 77 0.75 5.32 -13.05
CA TYR A 77 0.74 4.67 -11.73
C TYR A 77 -0.66 4.14 -11.43
N HIS A 78 -0.70 3.03 -10.69
CA HIS A 78 -1.95 2.42 -10.21
C HIS A 78 -1.93 2.27 -8.70
N LEU A 79 -3.08 1.93 -8.11
CA LEU A 79 -3.18 1.68 -6.66
C LEU A 79 -2.22 0.58 -6.21
N VAL A 80 -1.97 -0.37 -7.12
CA VAL A 80 -1.01 -1.45 -6.99
C VAL A 80 -0.34 -1.65 -8.34
N ASP A 81 0.99 -1.72 -8.39
CA ASP A 81 1.75 -1.98 -9.61
C ASP A 81 2.54 -3.29 -9.49
N TYR A 82 2.47 -4.11 -10.52
CA TYR A 82 3.26 -5.33 -10.63
C TYR A 82 4.40 -5.15 -11.64
N THR A 83 5.59 -5.61 -11.27
CA THR A 83 6.75 -5.74 -12.16
C THR A 83 7.36 -7.12 -11.98
N GLY A 84 7.62 -7.83 -13.06
CA GLY A 84 8.23 -9.15 -12.98
C GLY A 84 7.85 -10.09 -14.13
N ALA A 85 8.23 -11.35 -13.99
CA ALA A 85 7.85 -12.39 -14.95
C ALA A 85 6.32 -12.58 -14.96
N PRO A 86 5.68 -12.71 -16.13
CA PRO A 86 4.23 -12.92 -16.21
C PRO A 86 3.79 -14.25 -15.59
N ASP A 87 4.70 -15.21 -15.50
CA ASP A 87 4.53 -16.52 -14.89
C ASP A 87 5.31 -16.68 -13.57
N ALA A 88 5.48 -15.56 -12.83
CA ALA A 88 6.20 -15.58 -11.57
C ALA A 88 5.59 -16.57 -10.57
N GLU A 89 6.45 -17.33 -9.92
CA GLU A 89 6.08 -18.26 -8.85
C GLU A 89 6.34 -17.69 -7.45
N ASN A 90 7.31 -16.76 -7.35
CA ASN A 90 7.71 -16.11 -6.11
C ASN A 90 7.55 -14.60 -6.26
N VAL A 91 6.77 -13.98 -5.38
CA VAL A 91 6.48 -12.54 -5.43
C VAL A 91 6.80 -11.88 -4.10
N ILE A 92 7.49 -10.74 -4.15
CA ILE A 92 7.63 -9.85 -3.00
C ILE A 92 6.52 -8.78 -3.07
N ILE A 93 5.84 -8.54 -1.96
CA ILE A 93 4.88 -7.43 -1.81
C ILE A 93 5.44 -6.45 -0.81
N LEU A 94 5.52 -5.18 -1.17
CA LEU A 94 5.95 -4.12 -0.28
C LEU A 94 5.41 -2.75 -0.71
N MET A 95 5.71 -1.72 0.10
CA MET A 95 5.38 -0.32 -0.18
C MET A 95 6.55 0.60 0.14
N GLY A 96 6.52 1.80 -0.42
CA GLY A 96 7.52 2.84 -0.15
C GLY A 96 8.83 2.66 -0.90
N SER A 97 9.88 3.32 -0.40
CA SER A 97 11.16 3.47 -1.11
C SER A 97 11.92 2.16 -1.37
N GLY A 98 11.67 1.10 -0.60
CA GLY A 98 12.27 -0.21 -0.85
C GLY A 98 11.81 -0.88 -2.14
N ALA A 99 10.66 -0.45 -2.68
CA ALA A 99 10.07 -1.06 -3.86
C ALA A 99 10.95 -0.90 -5.12
N GLU A 100 11.65 0.22 -5.26
CA GLU A 100 12.54 0.47 -6.39
C GLU A 100 13.75 -0.47 -6.38
N ALA A 101 14.37 -0.68 -5.21
CA ALA A 101 15.48 -1.62 -5.07
C ALA A 101 15.04 -3.07 -5.38
N VAL A 102 13.81 -3.45 -5.00
CA VAL A 102 13.26 -4.77 -5.33
C VAL A 102 13.00 -4.88 -6.83
N GLU A 103 12.40 -3.87 -7.46
CA GLU A 103 12.11 -3.82 -8.89
C GLU A 103 13.38 -4.01 -9.73
N GLU A 104 14.40 -3.21 -9.48
CA GLU A 104 15.69 -3.30 -10.16
C GLU A 104 16.35 -4.69 -9.99
N THR A 105 16.24 -5.25 -8.78
CA THR A 105 16.75 -6.60 -8.51
C THR A 105 15.96 -7.67 -9.28
N VAL A 106 14.64 -7.57 -9.33
CA VAL A 106 13.76 -8.48 -10.09
C VAL A 106 14.12 -8.45 -11.58
N GLU A 107 14.25 -7.25 -12.15
CA GLU A 107 14.64 -7.07 -13.55
C GLU A 107 16.01 -7.72 -13.84
N ALA A 108 16.97 -7.51 -12.96
CA ALA A 108 18.30 -8.12 -13.09
C ALA A 108 18.27 -9.66 -12.98
N MET A 109 17.47 -10.22 -12.06
CA MET A 109 17.30 -11.67 -11.90
C MET A 109 16.62 -12.31 -13.14
N ILE A 110 15.60 -11.63 -13.68
CA ILE A 110 14.94 -12.11 -14.91
C ILE A 110 15.92 -12.08 -16.08
N ALA A 111 16.63 -10.96 -16.28
CA ALA A 111 17.54 -10.77 -17.39
C ALA A 111 18.73 -11.74 -17.38
N ARG A 112 19.25 -12.08 -16.20
CA ARG A 112 20.46 -12.90 -16.04
C ARG A 112 20.18 -14.39 -15.88
N GLU A 113 19.11 -14.71 -15.17
CA GLU A 113 18.84 -16.08 -14.68
C GLU A 113 17.50 -16.63 -15.21
N ASN A 114 16.74 -15.85 -15.99
CA ASN A 114 15.37 -16.17 -16.41
C ASN A 114 14.48 -16.59 -15.21
N ALA A 115 14.67 -15.89 -14.08
CA ALA A 115 14.01 -16.23 -12.82
C ALA A 115 12.50 -15.94 -12.87
N LYS A 116 11.68 -16.82 -12.30
CA LYS A 116 10.22 -16.66 -12.19
C LYS A 116 9.86 -15.86 -10.93
N VAL A 117 10.27 -14.62 -10.90
CA VAL A 117 10.13 -13.70 -9.75
C VAL A 117 9.39 -12.45 -10.16
N GLY A 118 8.76 -11.81 -9.18
CA GLY A 118 8.09 -10.54 -9.38
C GLY A 118 7.95 -9.75 -8.10
N VAL A 119 7.68 -8.46 -8.24
CA VAL A 119 7.38 -7.53 -7.16
C VAL A 119 6.03 -6.89 -7.38
N LEU A 120 5.26 -6.77 -6.31
CA LEU A 120 4.00 -6.04 -6.28
C LEU A 120 4.15 -4.86 -5.33
N LYS A 121 4.00 -3.67 -5.88
CA LYS A 121 4.20 -2.38 -5.19
C LYS A 121 2.86 -1.81 -4.77
N VAL A 122 2.60 -1.71 -3.46
CA VAL A 122 1.37 -1.11 -2.94
C VAL A 122 1.57 0.41 -2.85
N ARG A 123 0.75 1.18 -3.58
CA ARG A 123 0.79 2.65 -3.57
C ARG A 123 -0.31 3.24 -2.72
N LEU A 124 -1.49 2.64 -2.68
CA LEU A 124 -2.55 2.99 -1.75
C LEU A 124 -2.63 1.96 -0.64
N PHE A 125 -2.26 2.36 0.60
CA PHE A 125 -2.29 1.44 1.75
C PHE A 125 -3.61 1.51 2.53
N ARG A 126 -4.25 2.68 2.58
CA ARG A 126 -5.56 2.87 3.25
C ARG A 126 -6.47 3.79 2.44
N PRO A 127 -7.68 3.36 2.11
CA PRO A 127 -8.23 2.00 2.31
C PRO A 127 -7.43 0.97 1.50
N PHE A 128 -7.35 -0.27 2.00
CA PHE A 128 -6.54 -1.31 1.35
C PHE A 128 -7.21 -1.80 0.06
N PRO A 129 -6.54 -1.75 -1.10
CA PRO A 129 -7.11 -2.10 -2.39
C PRO A 129 -7.02 -3.62 -2.64
N ALA A 130 -7.76 -4.41 -1.85
CA ALA A 130 -7.66 -5.87 -1.85
C ALA A 130 -7.96 -6.49 -3.23
N ALA A 131 -9.00 -6.02 -3.91
CA ALA A 131 -9.38 -6.53 -5.23
C ALA A 131 -8.30 -6.27 -6.29
N GLU A 132 -7.74 -5.05 -6.30
CA GLU A 132 -6.66 -4.67 -7.21
C GLU A 132 -5.38 -5.45 -6.91
N LEU A 133 -5.08 -5.71 -5.64
CA LEU A 133 -3.94 -6.54 -5.24
C LEU A 133 -4.07 -7.96 -5.77
N ILE A 134 -5.21 -8.61 -5.55
CA ILE A 134 -5.47 -9.97 -6.05
C ILE A 134 -5.39 -10.03 -7.57
N LYS A 135 -6.00 -9.06 -8.26
CA LYS A 135 -5.99 -8.97 -9.72
C LYS A 135 -4.59 -8.76 -10.31
N ALA A 136 -3.71 -8.05 -9.61
CA ALA A 136 -2.36 -7.75 -10.07
C ALA A 136 -1.38 -8.92 -9.90
N LEU A 137 -1.69 -9.90 -9.04
CA LEU A 137 -0.84 -11.06 -8.83
C LEU A 137 -0.94 -12.03 -10.00
N PRO A 138 0.19 -12.56 -10.51
CA PRO A 138 0.19 -13.66 -11.50
C PRO A 138 -0.55 -14.89 -10.95
N SER A 139 -1.34 -15.54 -11.80
CA SER A 139 -2.07 -16.76 -11.41
C SER A 139 -1.17 -17.96 -11.06
N THR A 140 0.10 -17.89 -11.44
CA THR A 140 1.13 -18.93 -11.20
C THR A 140 1.80 -18.81 -9.83
N VAL A 141 1.51 -17.76 -9.05
CA VAL A 141 2.15 -17.51 -7.74
C VAL A 141 1.97 -18.71 -6.79
N LYS A 142 3.07 -19.14 -6.22
CA LYS A 142 3.14 -20.20 -5.21
C LYS A 142 3.51 -19.69 -3.84
N LYS A 143 4.39 -18.68 -3.79
CA LYS A 143 4.91 -18.13 -2.54
C LYS A 143 5.02 -16.61 -2.60
N ILE A 144 4.66 -15.98 -1.49
CA ILE A 144 4.65 -14.52 -1.34
C ILE A 144 5.45 -14.16 -0.09
N ALA A 145 6.40 -13.22 -0.22
CA ALA A 145 7.02 -12.56 0.92
C ALA A 145 6.46 -11.13 1.03
N VAL A 146 5.82 -10.83 2.12
CA VAL A 146 5.36 -9.47 2.41
C VAL A 146 6.37 -8.77 3.29
N LEU A 147 6.90 -7.65 2.82
CA LEU A 147 7.95 -6.91 3.50
C LEU A 147 7.41 -5.61 4.09
N ASP A 148 7.50 -5.49 5.40
CA ASP A 148 7.14 -4.29 6.16
C ASP A 148 8.39 -3.56 6.67
N ARG A 149 8.36 -2.21 6.60
CA ARG A 149 9.40 -1.38 7.21
C ARG A 149 9.01 -0.94 8.62
N THR A 150 8.48 -1.88 9.37
CA THR A 150 8.07 -1.70 10.76
C THR A 150 8.25 -3.00 11.55
N LYS A 151 8.18 -2.91 12.85
CA LYS A 151 8.12 -4.04 13.77
C LYS A 151 7.01 -3.80 14.78
N GLU A 152 6.04 -4.69 14.77
CA GLU A 152 4.90 -4.70 15.72
C GLU A 152 5.17 -5.71 16.84
N PRO A 153 5.71 -5.30 18.00
CA PRO A 153 5.99 -6.22 19.09
C PRO A 153 4.72 -6.93 19.58
N GLY A 154 4.76 -8.26 19.58
CA GLY A 154 3.63 -9.08 20.04
C GLY A 154 2.54 -9.32 19.00
N ALA A 155 2.57 -8.69 17.83
CA ALA A 155 1.62 -8.96 16.76
C ALA A 155 1.94 -10.27 16.03
N GLN A 156 0.92 -10.90 15.43
CA GLN A 156 1.07 -12.08 14.58
C GLN A 156 1.75 -11.79 13.23
N GLY A 157 1.84 -10.52 12.86
CA GLY A 157 2.49 -10.02 11.67
C GLY A 157 2.47 -8.50 11.65
N GLU A 158 3.25 -7.92 10.77
CA GLU A 158 3.28 -6.50 10.52
C GLU A 158 2.06 -6.04 9.71
N PRO A 159 1.73 -4.74 9.66
CA PRO A 159 0.46 -4.27 9.11
C PRO A 159 0.19 -4.69 7.65
N LEU A 160 1.15 -4.53 6.74
CA LEU A 160 0.95 -4.93 5.35
C LEU A 160 0.80 -6.45 5.21
N HIS A 161 1.60 -7.20 5.96
CA HIS A 161 1.53 -8.66 5.97
C HIS A 161 0.13 -9.16 6.40
N GLN A 162 -0.45 -8.55 7.44
CA GLN A 162 -1.81 -8.91 7.90
C GLN A 162 -2.86 -8.56 6.85
N ASP A 163 -2.79 -7.37 6.23
CA ASP A 163 -3.74 -6.95 5.21
C ASP A 163 -3.69 -7.87 3.96
N VAL A 164 -2.49 -8.29 3.54
CA VAL A 164 -2.33 -9.21 2.41
C VAL A 164 -2.92 -10.59 2.73
N ILE A 165 -2.67 -11.12 3.93
CA ILE A 165 -3.26 -12.40 4.37
C ILE A 165 -4.78 -12.29 4.37
N GLN A 166 -5.34 -11.21 4.95
CA GLN A 166 -6.79 -11.02 4.99
C GLN A 166 -7.38 -10.92 3.57
N ALA A 167 -6.75 -10.14 2.68
CA ALA A 167 -7.21 -10.01 1.30
C ALA A 167 -7.23 -11.34 0.54
N LEU A 168 -6.18 -12.17 0.71
CA LEU A 168 -6.10 -13.50 0.11
C LEU A 168 -7.15 -14.46 0.68
N PHE A 169 -7.37 -14.41 1.99
CA PHE A 169 -8.36 -15.24 2.65
C PHE A 169 -9.78 -14.89 2.22
N ASP A 170 -10.10 -13.60 2.16
CA ASP A 170 -11.42 -13.11 1.73
C ASP A 170 -11.67 -13.47 0.25
N ALA A 171 -10.66 -13.31 -0.62
CA ALA A 171 -10.75 -13.69 -2.03
C ALA A 171 -10.93 -15.21 -2.19
N GLN A 172 -10.31 -16.02 -1.34
CA GLN A 172 -10.54 -17.48 -1.34
C GLN A 172 -11.97 -17.81 -0.91
N ALA A 173 -12.47 -17.17 0.13
CA ALA A 173 -13.80 -17.40 0.66
C ALA A 173 -14.91 -17.00 -0.32
N SER A 174 -14.70 -15.93 -1.10
CA SER A 174 -15.64 -15.46 -2.14
C SER A 174 -15.52 -16.22 -3.47
N GLY A 175 -14.46 -17.02 -3.65
CA GLY A 175 -14.21 -17.72 -4.90
C GLY A 175 -13.54 -16.88 -5.99
N ASP A 176 -13.04 -15.69 -5.62
CA ASP A 176 -12.37 -14.76 -6.54
C ASP A 176 -10.88 -15.06 -6.72
N LEU A 177 -10.36 -16.07 -6.03
CA LEU A 177 -8.96 -16.47 -6.09
C LEU A 177 -8.70 -17.34 -7.33
N ALA A 178 -8.02 -16.78 -8.32
CA ALA A 178 -7.74 -17.45 -9.61
C ALA A 178 -6.32 -18.03 -9.71
N PHE A 179 -5.74 -18.50 -8.59
CA PHE A 179 -4.41 -19.11 -8.61
C PHE A 179 -4.45 -20.58 -9.05
N THR A 180 -3.59 -20.93 -10.00
CA THR A 180 -3.51 -22.29 -10.57
C THR A 180 -3.02 -23.33 -9.56
N ASN A 181 -2.28 -22.90 -8.54
CA ASN A 181 -1.68 -23.74 -7.51
C ASN A 181 -2.43 -23.67 -6.16
N GLY A 182 -3.63 -23.06 -6.12
CA GLY A 182 -4.35 -22.79 -4.88
C GLY A 182 -3.74 -21.64 -4.07
N MET A 183 -4.09 -21.58 -2.78
CA MET A 183 -3.61 -20.51 -1.89
C MET A 183 -2.09 -20.51 -1.78
N PRO A 184 -1.41 -19.39 -2.08
CA PRO A 184 0.04 -19.29 -1.96
C PRO A 184 0.51 -19.36 -0.51
N THR A 185 1.72 -19.85 -0.28
CA THR A 185 2.40 -19.70 1.01
C THR A 185 2.81 -18.25 1.22
N VAL A 186 2.35 -17.62 2.30
CA VAL A 186 2.69 -16.24 2.63
C VAL A 186 3.62 -16.18 3.84
N VAL A 187 4.73 -15.45 3.71
CA VAL A 187 5.67 -15.19 4.80
C VAL A 187 5.87 -13.70 5.00
N GLY A 188 6.02 -13.26 6.24
CA GLY A 188 6.31 -11.87 6.60
C GLY A 188 7.80 -11.63 6.83
N GLY A 189 8.30 -10.51 6.33
CA GLY A 189 9.67 -10.05 6.55
C GLY A 189 9.72 -8.58 6.96
N ARG A 190 10.77 -8.21 7.65
CA ARG A 190 11.03 -6.82 8.09
C ARG A 190 12.32 -6.32 7.50
N TYR A 191 12.33 -5.07 7.05
CA TYR A 191 13.51 -4.45 6.48
C TYR A 191 13.62 -2.97 6.87
N GLY A 192 14.79 -2.39 6.71
CA GLY A 192 15.00 -0.95 6.72
C GLY A 192 14.67 -0.21 8.02
N LEU A 193 14.53 -0.92 9.15
CA LEU A 193 14.28 -0.30 10.46
C LEU A 193 15.42 0.64 10.83
N SER A 194 15.07 1.80 11.41
CA SER A 194 16.05 2.82 11.85
C SER A 194 17.05 3.19 10.75
N SER A 195 16.57 3.36 9.52
CA SER A 195 17.41 3.68 8.35
C SER A 195 18.46 2.61 7.98
N LYS A 196 18.24 1.36 8.42
CA LYS A 196 19.03 0.23 7.94
C LYS A 196 18.91 0.14 6.42
N GLU A 197 20.02 -0.01 5.74
CA GLU A 197 20.07 -0.17 4.30
C GLU A 197 19.24 -1.38 3.82
N PHE A 198 18.77 -1.29 2.59
CA PHE A 198 18.06 -2.38 1.92
C PHE A 198 18.65 -2.54 0.52
N THR A 199 19.53 -3.54 0.38
CA THR A 199 20.35 -3.74 -0.81
C THR A 199 19.79 -4.84 -1.72
N PRO A 200 20.18 -4.87 -3.02
CA PRO A 200 19.83 -5.96 -3.94
C PRO A 200 20.22 -7.36 -3.42
N ALA A 201 21.34 -7.47 -2.68
CA ALA A 201 21.74 -8.73 -2.06
C ALA A 201 20.75 -9.21 -0.99
N MET A 202 20.19 -8.27 -0.20
CA MET A 202 19.12 -8.58 0.77
C MET A 202 17.83 -9.00 0.06
N VAL A 203 17.47 -8.32 -1.01
CA VAL A 203 16.31 -8.70 -1.85
C VAL A 203 16.49 -10.12 -2.41
N LYS A 204 17.67 -10.43 -2.95
CA LYS A 204 17.98 -11.80 -3.41
C LYS A 204 17.85 -12.80 -2.27
N GLY A 205 18.32 -12.48 -1.07
CA GLY A 205 18.15 -13.32 0.12
C GLY A 205 16.69 -13.61 0.45
N VAL A 206 15.76 -12.68 0.19
CA VAL A 206 14.32 -12.93 0.34
C VAL A 206 13.83 -13.96 -0.69
N TYR A 207 14.24 -13.84 -1.96
CA TYR A 207 13.88 -14.83 -2.97
C TYR A 207 14.53 -16.19 -2.69
N ASP A 208 15.76 -16.23 -2.20
CA ASP A 208 16.43 -17.47 -1.77
C ASP A 208 15.68 -18.14 -0.60
N ASN A 209 15.11 -17.34 0.30
CA ASN A 209 14.21 -17.86 1.35
C ASN A 209 12.92 -18.43 0.74
N LEU A 210 12.28 -17.72 -0.20
CA LEU A 210 11.09 -18.22 -0.87
C LEU A 210 11.36 -19.50 -1.68
N ALA A 211 12.57 -19.70 -2.19
CA ALA A 211 12.96 -20.91 -2.92
C ALA A 211 13.00 -22.17 -2.04
N GLN A 212 13.12 -22.03 -0.72
CA GLN A 212 13.14 -23.16 0.21
C GLN A 212 11.80 -23.90 0.23
N ASP A 213 11.78 -25.19 0.48
CA ASP A 213 10.56 -25.99 0.65
C ASP A 213 9.70 -25.41 1.79
N LYS A 214 10.32 -25.02 2.88
CA LYS A 214 9.71 -24.36 4.04
C LYS A 214 10.36 -23.00 4.26
N PRO A 215 9.86 -21.94 3.61
CA PRO A 215 10.43 -20.63 3.80
C PRO A 215 10.27 -20.16 5.24
N LYS A 216 11.33 -19.49 5.75
CA LYS A 216 11.30 -18.89 7.08
C LYS A 216 10.31 -17.77 7.11
N ASN A 217 9.38 -17.82 8.06
CA ASN A 217 8.45 -16.74 8.36
C ASN A 217 9.02 -15.80 9.44
N HIS A 218 8.55 -14.57 9.50
CA HIS A 218 8.96 -13.53 10.45
C HIS A 218 10.49 -13.29 10.47
N PHE A 219 11.08 -13.21 9.29
CA PHE A 219 12.50 -12.92 9.12
C PHE A 219 12.82 -11.42 9.12
N THR A 220 14.10 -11.11 9.30
CA THR A 220 14.66 -9.75 9.20
C THR A 220 15.94 -9.80 8.39
#